data_953aeef546f2bd4378e3bc220d56cac6
#
_entry.id   953aeef546f2bd4378e3bc220d56cac6
#
_cell.length_a   1.000
_cell.length_b   1.000
_cell.length_c   1.000
_cell.angle_alpha   90.00
_cell.angle_beta   90.00
_cell.angle_gamma   90.00
#
_symmetry.space_group_name_H-M   'P 1'
#
loop_
_entity.id
_entity.type
_entity.pdbx_description
1 polymer ?
#
loop_
_entity_poly.entity_id
_entity_poly.type
_entity_poly.pdbx_seq_one_letter_code
_entity_poly.pdbx_strand_id
1 'polypeptide(L)'
;YTFTSGINAVRNTGAIAKGIAMDEFGMIPEALDEAVKSGKGKYVYLIPNFQNPTGITMPLERRKAIYEVASKHDLFIYEDDPYGEIRFAGDYVPTFKSFDTENRVLYAGSYSKTLSAGLRVGFMFGPKEVVDVIQVLKNNCDGQMPLVTQRVVSTVLDNVSYDEQIEEVRRVYKMKWDAMYETFQQYASSKVHITVPTGGMFAWMTM
;
A
#
# COMPACT_ATOMS: atom_id res chain seq x y z
N TYR A 1 4.42 -3.27 12.24
CA TYR A 1 3.08 -2.67 12.06
C TYR A 1 2.59 -2.89 10.64
N THR A 2 1.27 -3.09 10.45
CA THR A 2 0.64 -3.17 9.13
C THR A 2 -0.89 -3.09 9.24
N PHE A 3 -1.58 -3.01 8.11
CA PHE A 3 -3.04 -2.94 8.04
C PHE A 3 -3.69 -4.22 8.59
N THR A 4 -4.52 -4.07 9.61
CA THR A 4 -5.10 -5.19 10.38
C THR A 4 -5.94 -6.13 9.52
N SER A 5 -6.69 -5.60 8.54
CA SER A 5 -7.50 -6.44 7.66
C SER A 5 -6.66 -7.34 6.77
N GLY A 6 -5.45 -6.91 6.36
CA GLY A 6 -4.50 -7.77 5.65
C GLY A 6 -4.06 -8.96 6.51
N ILE A 7 -3.72 -8.72 7.78
CA ILE A 7 -3.38 -9.79 8.74
C ILE A 7 -4.55 -10.76 8.93
N ASN A 8 -5.76 -10.22 9.10
CA ASN A 8 -6.95 -11.04 9.32
C ASN A 8 -7.29 -11.89 8.08
N ALA A 9 -7.12 -11.34 6.86
CA ALA A 9 -7.29 -12.10 5.64
C ALA A 9 -6.36 -13.32 5.60
N VAL A 10 -5.07 -13.15 5.97
CA VAL A 10 -4.11 -14.25 6.08
C VAL A 10 -4.57 -15.30 7.09
N ARG A 11 -4.94 -14.86 8.30
CA ARG A 11 -5.36 -15.76 9.38
C ARG A 11 -6.62 -16.55 9.04
N ASN A 12 -7.58 -15.94 8.34
CA ASN A 12 -8.83 -16.58 7.94
C ASN A 12 -8.63 -17.76 6.97
N THR A 13 -7.49 -17.81 6.26
CA THR A 13 -7.11 -18.95 5.41
C THR A 13 -6.39 -20.07 6.18
N GLY A 14 -6.18 -19.92 7.48
CA GLY A 14 -5.36 -20.82 8.30
C GLY A 14 -3.85 -20.62 8.13
N ALA A 15 -3.43 -19.63 7.34
CA ALA A 15 -2.02 -19.28 7.19
C ALA A 15 -1.49 -18.47 8.37
N ILE A 16 -0.18 -18.52 8.58
CA ILE A 16 0.50 -17.82 9.66
C ILE A 16 1.06 -16.50 9.12
N ALA A 17 0.59 -15.39 9.67
CA ALA A 17 1.18 -14.08 9.44
C ALA A 17 2.38 -13.88 10.37
N LYS A 18 3.59 -13.79 9.81
CA LYS A 18 4.82 -13.51 10.54
C LYS A 18 5.21 -12.04 10.37
N GLY A 19 5.31 -11.30 11.47
CA GLY A 19 5.80 -9.92 11.44
C GLY A 19 7.30 -9.88 11.14
N ILE A 20 7.69 -8.97 10.25
CA ILE A 20 9.10 -8.69 9.92
C ILE A 20 9.48 -7.34 10.54
N ALA A 21 10.69 -7.24 11.07
CA ALA A 21 11.21 -6.01 11.63
C ALA A 21 11.24 -4.87 10.60
N MET A 22 11.00 -3.65 11.08
CA MET A 22 10.97 -2.43 10.29
C MET A 22 11.83 -1.35 10.95
N ASP A 23 12.38 -0.47 10.14
CA ASP A 23 13.00 0.78 10.53
C ASP A 23 12.27 1.99 9.91
N GLU A 24 12.89 3.17 9.91
CA GLU A 24 12.36 4.40 9.31
C GLU A 24 12.20 4.34 7.78
N PHE A 25 12.79 3.34 7.11
CA PHE A 25 12.67 3.09 5.67
C PHE A 25 11.73 1.92 5.35
N GLY A 26 11.04 1.38 6.34
CA GLY A 26 10.10 0.25 6.19
C GLY A 26 10.73 -1.10 6.51
N MET A 27 10.22 -2.17 5.90
CA MET A 27 10.68 -3.55 6.17
C MET A 27 12.19 -3.68 5.93
N ILE A 28 12.88 -4.33 6.88
CA ILE A 28 14.33 -4.59 6.81
C ILE A 28 14.58 -5.86 5.96
N PRO A 29 15.34 -5.77 4.84
CA PRO A 29 15.56 -6.90 3.93
C PRO A 29 16.25 -8.10 4.61
N GLU A 30 17.22 -7.85 5.48
CA GLU A 30 17.96 -8.89 6.21
C GLU A 30 17.03 -9.63 7.19
N ALA A 31 16.09 -8.92 7.81
CA ALA A 31 15.09 -9.53 8.67
C ALA A 31 14.09 -10.39 7.88
N LEU A 32 13.75 -9.98 6.64
CA LEU A 32 12.95 -10.79 5.74
C LEU A 32 13.73 -12.04 5.31
N ASP A 33 14.98 -11.89 4.84
CA ASP A 33 15.83 -13.02 4.42
C ASP A 33 15.93 -14.07 5.52
N GLU A 34 16.23 -13.65 6.75
CA GLU A 34 16.29 -14.55 7.91
C GLU A 34 14.94 -15.23 8.20
N ALA A 35 13.84 -14.46 8.11
CA ALA A 35 12.51 -14.99 8.42
C ALA A 35 12.04 -16.09 7.47
N VAL A 36 12.52 -16.07 6.21
CA VAL A 36 12.09 -17.00 5.15
C VAL A 36 13.07 -18.14 4.87
N LYS A 37 14.22 -18.18 5.52
CA LYS A 37 15.24 -19.27 5.38
C LYS A 37 14.67 -20.68 5.55
N SER A 38 13.59 -20.82 6.32
CA SER A 38 12.93 -22.13 6.50
C SER A 38 12.21 -22.66 5.23
N GLY A 39 12.10 -21.84 4.17
CA GLY A 39 11.41 -22.17 2.93
C GLY A 39 9.86 -22.26 3.05
N LYS A 40 9.29 -21.84 4.18
CA LYS A 40 7.84 -21.88 4.43
C LYS A 40 7.10 -20.61 4.02
N GLY A 41 7.81 -19.53 3.70
CA GLY A 41 7.22 -18.30 3.19
C GLY A 41 6.52 -18.53 1.84
N LYS A 42 5.40 -17.85 1.62
CA LYS A 42 4.65 -17.89 0.36
C LYS A 42 4.62 -16.54 -0.33
N TYR A 43 4.36 -15.50 0.43
CA TYR A 43 4.35 -14.13 -0.09
C TYR A 43 4.69 -13.11 0.99
N VAL A 44 5.10 -11.94 0.54
CA VAL A 44 5.34 -10.76 1.37
C VAL A 44 4.23 -9.77 1.10
N TYR A 45 3.54 -9.31 2.15
CA TYR A 45 2.54 -8.24 2.07
C TYR A 45 3.19 -6.91 2.44
N LEU A 46 3.08 -5.93 1.56
CA LEU A 46 3.70 -4.61 1.71
C LEU A 46 2.71 -3.49 1.38
N ILE A 47 2.78 -2.40 2.15
CA ILE A 47 2.21 -1.09 1.80
C ILE A 47 3.40 -0.14 1.62
N PRO A 48 3.98 -0.04 0.42
CA PRO A 48 5.26 0.64 0.24
C PRO A 48 5.17 2.17 0.22
N ASN A 49 3.98 2.73 -0.03
CA ASN A 49 3.73 4.16 -0.04
C ASN A 49 2.85 4.55 1.15
N PHE A 50 3.33 5.49 1.99
CA PHE A 50 2.55 6.06 3.09
C PHE A 50 1.89 4.99 3.96
N GLN A 51 2.69 4.04 4.39
CA GLN A 51 2.30 2.80 5.06
C GLN A 51 1.25 3.02 6.16
N ASN A 52 0.24 2.18 6.16
CA ASN A 52 -0.75 2.15 7.23
C ASN A 52 -0.29 1.20 8.36
N PRO A 53 -0.01 1.71 9.59
CA PRO A 53 -0.35 3.06 10.10
C PRO A 53 0.82 4.06 10.18
N THR A 54 2.04 3.72 9.78
CA THR A 54 3.26 4.48 10.13
C THR A 54 3.51 5.72 9.28
N GLY A 55 2.84 5.86 8.13
CA GLY A 55 3.09 6.93 7.16
C GLY A 55 4.41 6.81 6.40
N ILE A 56 5.21 5.79 6.66
CA ILE A 56 6.52 5.56 6.00
C ILE A 56 6.34 5.30 4.52
N THR A 57 7.20 5.89 3.70
CA THR A 57 7.37 5.52 2.28
C THR A 57 8.70 4.81 2.09
N MET A 58 8.65 3.61 1.57
CA MET A 58 9.83 2.80 1.31
C MET A 58 10.60 3.36 0.11
N PRO A 59 11.88 3.74 0.26
CA PRO A 59 12.68 4.25 -0.86
C PRO A 59 13.00 3.16 -1.87
N LEU A 60 13.34 3.56 -3.11
CA LEU A 60 13.55 2.64 -4.22
C LEU A 60 14.59 1.54 -3.93
N GLU A 61 15.72 1.91 -3.33
CA GLU A 61 16.78 0.92 -3.04
C GLU A 61 16.32 -0.12 -2.01
N ARG A 62 15.47 0.27 -1.07
CA ARG A 62 14.85 -0.66 -0.13
C ARG A 62 13.88 -1.61 -0.84
N ARG A 63 13.08 -1.08 -1.81
CA ARG A 63 12.19 -1.92 -2.63
C ARG A 63 12.98 -2.94 -3.44
N LYS A 64 14.06 -2.53 -4.08
CA LYS A 64 14.95 -3.44 -4.82
C LYS A 64 15.52 -4.54 -3.92
N ALA A 65 16.05 -4.18 -2.76
CA ALA A 65 16.60 -5.16 -1.82
C ALA A 65 15.54 -6.17 -1.34
N ILE A 66 14.32 -5.73 -1.05
CA ILE A 66 13.20 -6.64 -0.72
C ILE A 66 12.84 -7.54 -1.91
N TYR A 67 12.84 -7.00 -3.14
CA TYR A 67 12.56 -7.77 -4.35
C TYR A 67 13.62 -8.86 -4.57
N GLU A 68 14.91 -8.54 -4.37
CA GLU A 68 16.01 -9.52 -4.45
C GLU A 68 15.85 -10.66 -3.43
N VAL A 69 15.44 -10.35 -2.21
CA VAL A 69 15.14 -11.38 -1.20
C VAL A 69 13.94 -12.23 -1.63
N ALA A 70 12.89 -11.60 -2.17
CA ALA A 70 11.71 -12.33 -2.66
C ALA A 70 12.08 -13.25 -3.85
N SER A 71 12.91 -12.78 -4.78
CA SER A 71 13.44 -13.58 -5.88
C SER A 71 14.24 -14.78 -5.38
N LYS A 72 15.20 -14.54 -4.49
CA LYS A 72 16.08 -15.58 -3.91
C LYS A 72 15.31 -16.71 -3.23
N HIS A 73 14.17 -16.40 -2.59
CA HIS A 73 13.38 -17.37 -1.81
C HIS A 73 12.08 -17.78 -2.50
N ASP A 74 11.91 -17.45 -3.77
CA ASP A 74 10.72 -17.74 -4.57
C ASP A 74 9.40 -17.29 -3.89
N LEU A 75 9.38 -16.05 -3.40
CA LEU A 75 8.21 -15.44 -2.78
C LEU A 75 7.45 -14.59 -3.78
N PHE A 76 6.14 -14.57 -3.69
CA PHE A 76 5.33 -13.51 -4.28
C PHE A 76 5.39 -12.24 -3.44
N ILE A 77 5.21 -11.08 -4.06
CA ILE A 77 5.03 -9.80 -3.40
C ILE A 77 3.59 -9.35 -3.64
N TYR A 78 2.85 -9.11 -2.56
CA TYR A 78 1.58 -8.41 -2.63
C TYR A 78 1.82 -6.93 -2.28
N GLU A 79 1.85 -6.10 -3.31
CA GLU A 79 2.01 -4.66 -3.23
C GLU A 79 0.63 -4.01 -3.09
N ASP A 80 0.29 -3.58 -1.88
CA ASP A 80 -0.96 -2.88 -1.57
C ASP A 80 -0.71 -1.37 -1.57
N ASP A 81 -1.19 -0.68 -2.59
CA ASP A 81 -0.89 0.74 -2.84
C ASP A 81 -2.14 1.62 -2.96
N PRO A 82 -2.94 1.76 -1.91
CA PRO A 82 -4.11 2.63 -1.93
C PRO A 82 -3.78 4.12 -1.76
N TYR A 83 -2.53 4.48 -1.48
CA TYR A 83 -2.12 5.83 -1.09
C TYR A 83 -1.09 6.46 -2.03
N GLY A 84 -0.50 5.72 -2.94
CA GLY A 84 0.62 6.18 -3.78
C GLY A 84 0.36 7.48 -4.53
N GLU A 85 -0.88 7.68 -4.99
CA GLU A 85 -1.31 8.90 -5.67
C GLU A 85 -1.43 10.13 -4.74
N ILE A 86 -1.55 9.92 -3.41
CA ILE A 86 -1.71 11.01 -2.44
C ILE A 86 -0.35 11.49 -1.94
N ARG A 87 0.56 11.72 -2.86
CA ARG A 87 1.88 12.31 -2.59
C ARG A 87 1.80 13.83 -2.72
N PHE A 88 2.10 14.57 -1.67
CA PHE A 88 2.08 16.04 -1.66
C PHE A 88 3.47 16.67 -1.47
N ALA A 89 4.51 15.85 -1.30
CA ALA A 89 5.91 16.30 -1.24
C ALA A 89 6.86 15.19 -1.71
N GLY A 90 8.05 15.59 -2.20
CA GLY A 90 9.08 14.68 -2.71
C GLY A 90 8.73 14.04 -4.05
N ASP A 91 9.65 13.22 -4.56
CA ASP A 91 9.54 12.59 -5.85
C ASP A 91 8.75 11.27 -5.80
N TYR A 92 8.18 10.89 -6.95
CA TYR A 92 7.54 9.59 -7.14
C TYR A 92 8.57 8.46 -6.96
N VAL A 93 8.17 7.42 -6.24
CA VAL A 93 8.99 6.22 -6.06
C VAL A 93 8.38 5.08 -6.87
N PRO A 94 9.11 4.50 -7.84
CA PRO A 94 8.64 3.38 -8.64
C PRO A 94 8.08 2.22 -7.80
N THR A 95 6.93 1.68 -8.21
CA THR A 95 6.30 0.54 -7.54
C THR A 95 7.13 -0.73 -7.74
N PHE A 96 6.95 -1.74 -6.89
CA PHE A 96 7.57 -3.05 -7.13
C PHE A 96 7.14 -3.62 -8.47
N LYS A 97 5.86 -3.44 -8.83
CA LYS A 97 5.33 -3.91 -10.11
C LYS A 97 6.01 -3.28 -11.30
N SER A 98 6.47 -2.02 -11.21
CA SER A 98 7.09 -1.31 -12.32
C SER A 98 8.44 -1.87 -12.75
N PHE A 99 9.16 -2.58 -11.87
CA PHE A 99 10.44 -3.23 -12.17
C PHE A 99 10.40 -4.76 -11.98
N ASP A 100 9.21 -5.34 -11.90
CA ASP A 100 9.00 -6.79 -11.79
C ASP A 100 9.31 -7.49 -13.11
N THR A 101 10.48 -8.11 -13.21
CA THR A 101 10.92 -8.87 -14.39
C THR A 101 10.64 -10.37 -14.28
N GLU A 102 10.23 -10.86 -13.11
CA GLU A 102 10.04 -12.28 -12.84
C GLU A 102 8.55 -12.65 -12.67
N ASN A 103 7.66 -11.69 -12.91
CA ASN A 103 6.20 -11.89 -12.80
C ASN A 103 5.78 -12.39 -11.40
N ARG A 104 6.39 -11.85 -10.33
CA ARG A 104 6.13 -12.23 -8.93
C ARG A 104 5.37 -11.18 -8.11
N VAL A 105 5.05 -10.02 -8.70
CA VAL A 105 4.36 -8.93 -8.00
C VAL A 105 2.89 -8.90 -8.39
N LEU A 106 2.01 -9.01 -7.39
CA LEU A 106 0.59 -8.70 -7.47
C LEU A 106 0.39 -7.29 -6.89
N TYR A 107 0.07 -6.33 -7.76
CA TYR A 107 -0.23 -4.95 -7.37
C TYR A 107 -1.73 -4.77 -7.14
N ALA A 108 -2.10 -4.12 -6.06
CA ALA A 108 -3.48 -3.74 -5.76
C ALA A 108 -3.60 -2.25 -5.50
N GLY A 109 -4.53 -1.61 -6.17
CA GLY A 109 -4.86 -0.20 -6.02
C GLY A 109 -6.33 0.02 -5.72
N SER A 110 -6.69 1.24 -5.32
CA SER A 110 -8.06 1.57 -4.93
C SER A 110 -8.42 3.00 -5.27
N TYR A 111 -9.62 3.23 -5.78
CA TYR A 111 -10.20 4.56 -5.96
C TYR A 111 -10.85 5.12 -4.68
N SER A 112 -10.82 4.38 -3.58
CA SER A 112 -11.43 4.78 -2.31
C SER A 112 -10.81 6.05 -1.71
N LYS A 113 -9.57 6.36 -2.04
CA LYS A 113 -8.82 7.51 -1.48
C LYS A 113 -8.67 8.66 -2.48
N THR A 114 -8.80 8.36 -3.75
CA THR A 114 -8.60 9.32 -4.85
C THR A 114 -9.92 9.83 -5.45
N LEU A 115 -10.98 9.03 -5.42
CA LEU A 115 -12.31 9.43 -5.86
C LEU A 115 -13.31 9.43 -4.69
N SER A 116 -13.73 8.24 -4.24
CA SER A 116 -14.67 8.14 -3.11
C SER A 116 -14.61 6.76 -2.46
N ALA A 117 -14.54 6.75 -1.14
CA ALA A 117 -14.60 5.52 -0.35
C ALA A 117 -15.93 4.77 -0.50
N GLY A 118 -17.02 5.48 -0.78
CA GLY A 118 -18.36 4.90 -0.96
C GLY A 118 -18.54 4.11 -2.26
N LEU A 119 -17.70 4.33 -3.27
CA LEU A 119 -17.78 3.59 -4.55
C LEU A 119 -17.36 2.13 -4.43
N ARG A 120 -16.49 1.79 -3.48
CA ARG A 120 -15.98 0.43 -3.24
C ARG A 120 -15.33 -0.20 -4.47
N VAL A 121 -14.65 0.60 -5.31
CA VAL A 121 -13.93 0.15 -6.50
C VAL A 121 -12.43 0.12 -6.23
N GLY A 122 -11.85 -1.04 -6.47
CA GLY A 122 -10.41 -1.27 -6.50
C GLY A 122 -10.03 -2.11 -7.71
N PHE A 123 -8.76 -2.28 -7.93
CA PHE A 123 -8.23 -3.05 -9.04
C PHE A 123 -6.95 -3.77 -8.61
N MET A 124 -6.60 -4.82 -9.34
CA MET A 124 -5.32 -5.48 -9.17
C MET A 124 -4.82 -6.01 -10.53
N PHE A 125 -3.52 -6.12 -10.64
CA PHE A 125 -2.85 -6.75 -11.77
C PHE A 125 -1.55 -7.43 -11.32
N GLY A 126 -1.25 -8.53 -12.00
CA GLY A 126 -0.12 -9.36 -11.63
C GLY A 126 -0.03 -10.60 -12.51
N PRO A 127 0.62 -11.66 -12.02
CA PRO A 127 0.70 -12.92 -12.73
C PRO A 127 -0.68 -13.44 -13.13
N LYS A 128 -0.84 -13.80 -14.40
CA LYS A 128 -2.13 -14.25 -14.93
C LYS A 128 -2.73 -15.39 -14.12
N GLU A 129 -1.91 -16.35 -13.76
CA GLU A 129 -2.31 -17.54 -13.01
C GLU A 129 -2.87 -17.18 -11.62
N VAL A 130 -2.29 -16.16 -10.97
CA VAL A 130 -2.77 -15.66 -9.66
C VAL A 130 -4.07 -14.89 -9.85
N VAL A 131 -4.15 -14.02 -10.86
CA VAL A 131 -5.35 -13.22 -11.16
C VAL A 131 -6.53 -14.10 -11.53
N ASP A 132 -6.31 -15.15 -12.35
CA ASP A 132 -7.36 -16.12 -12.71
C ASP A 132 -7.96 -16.80 -11.47
N VAL A 133 -7.13 -17.24 -10.53
CA VAL A 133 -7.59 -17.83 -9.27
C VAL A 133 -8.38 -16.85 -8.42
N ILE A 134 -7.87 -15.61 -8.31
CA ILE A 134 -8.56 -14.53 -7.57
C ILE A 134 -9.94 -14.25 -8.19
N GLN A 135 -10.04 -14.24 -9.52
CA GLN A 135 -11.31 -14.03 -10.22
C GLN A 135 -12.34 -15.12 -9.89
N VAL A 136 -11.91 -16.37 -9.86
CA VAL A 136 -12.79 -17.51 -9.49
C VAL A 136 -13.22 -17.37 -8.02
N LEU A 137 -12.29 -17.10 -7.11
CA LEU A 137 -12.61 -16.92 -5.69
C LEU A 137 -13.55 -15.73 -5.47
N LYS A 138 -13.29 -14.59 -6.11
CA LYS A 138 -14.15 -13.41 -6.04
C LYS A 138 -15.56 -13.71 -6.54
N ASN A 139 -15.68 -14.41 -7.66
CA ASN A 139 -16.97 -14.79 -8.22
C ASN A 139 -17.80 -15.68 -7.25
N ASN A 140 -17.10 -16.54 -6.49
CA ASN A 140 -17.75 -17.36 -5.48
C ASN A 140 -18.09 -16.61 -4.19
N CYS A 141 -17.36 -15.53 -3.86
CA CYS A 141 -17.57 -14.76 -2.62
C CYS A 141 -18.67 -13.70 -2.75
N ASP A 142 -18.69 -12.93 -3.84
CA ASP A 142 -19.56 -11.77 -4.01
C ASP A 142 -20.20 -11.66 -5.41
N GLY A 143 -19.99 -12.66 -6.28
CA GLY A 143 -20.41 -12.64 -7.67
C GLY A 143 -19.64 -11.60 -8.48
N GLN A 144 -19.99 -10.35 -8.28
CA GLN A 144 -19.26 -9.20 -8.86
C GLN A 144 -19.53 -7.91 -8.09
N MET A 145 -18.65 -6.95 -8.27
CA MET A 145 -18.87 -5.59 -7.79
C MET A 145 -20.06 -4.93 -8.52
N PRO A 146 -20.84 -4.06 -7.85
CA PRO A 146 -21.96 -3.37 -8.48
C PRO A 146 -21.56 -2.67 -9.79
N LEU A 147 -22.24 -2.98 -10.89
CA LEU A 147 -21.92 -2.41 -12.21
C LEU A 147 -22.05 -0.89 -12.24
N VAL A 148 -23.00 -0.33 -11.48
CA VAL A 148 -23.22 1.11 -11.40
C VAL A 148 -21.97 1.83 -10.90
N THR A 149 -21.37 1.36 -9.81
CA THR A 149 -20.15 2.00 -9.25
C THR A 149 -18.95 1.85 -10.18
N GLN A 150 -18.81 0.72 -10.87
CA GLN A 150 -17.79 0.55 -11.89
C GLN A 150 -17.98 1.54 -13.05
N ARG A 151 -19.22 1.71 -13.52
CA ARG A 151 -19.54 2.69 -14.58
C ARG A 151 -19.30 4.12 -14.14
N VAL A 152 -19.61 4.48 -12.90
CA VAL A 152 -19.29 5.80 -12.37
C VAL A 152 -17.78 6.04 -12.42
N VAL A 153 -16.95 5.12 -11.95
CA VAL A 153 -15.49 5.26 -12.01
C VAL A 153 -15.00 5.36 -13.44
N SER A 154 -15.44 4.47 -14.34
CA SER A 154 -15.07 4.53 -15.78
C SER A 154 -15.44 5.86 -16.40
N THR A 155 -16.68 6.33 -16.17
CA THR A 155 -17.14 7.61 -16.70
C THR A 155 -16.33 8.80 -16.18
N VAL A 156 -15.94 8.78 -14.90
CA VAL A 156 -15.05 9.82 -14.34
C VAL A 156 -13.69 9.78 -15.02
N LEU A 157 -13.08 8.60 -15.14
CA LEU A 157 -11.76 8.45 -15.78
C LEU A 157 -11.77 8.86 -17.27
N ASP A 158 -12.90 8.67 -17.97
CA ASP A 158 -13.03 8.98 -19.39
C ASP A 158 -13.34 10.47 -19.65
N ASN A 159 -13.97 11.18 -18.70
CA ASN A 159 -14.55 12.52 -18.95
C ASN A 159 -14.01 13.62 -18.02
N VAL A 160 -13.29 13.26 -16.97
CA VAL A 160 -12.69 14.20 -16.03
C VAL A 160 -11.18 14.03 -16.05
N SER A 161 -10.44 15.12 -15.97
CA SER A 161 -8.99 15.04 -15.77
C SER A 161 -8.70 14.41 -14.41
N TYR A 162 -8.31 13.13 -14.44
CA TYR A 162 -7.95 12.42 -13.20
C TYR A 162 -6.75 13.07 -12.51
N ASP A 163 -5.82 13.61 -13.30
CA ASP A 163 -4.64 14.30 -12.75
C ASP A 163 -5.04 15.56 -11.96
N GLU A 164 -5.98 16.36 -12.50
CA GLU A 164 -6.50 17.55 -11.78
C GLU A 164 -7.24 17.14 -10.50
N GLN A 165 -8.01 16.05 -10.54
CA GLN A 165 -8.65 15.50 -9.36
C GLN A 165 -7.64 15.07 -8.29
N ILE A 166 -6.56 14.40 -8.70
CA ILE A 166 -5.48 13.99 -7.79
C ILE A 166 -4.76 15.20 -7.19
N GLU A 167 -4.48 16.25 -7.97
CA GLU A 167 -3.85 17.47 -7.46
C GLU A 167 -4.73 18.14 -6.39
N GLU A 168 -6.04 18.19 -6.58
CA GLU A 168 -6.96 18.73 -5.57
C GLU A 168 -6.96 17.85 -4.29
N VAL A 169 -6.96 16.53 -4.44
CA VAL A 169 -6.85 15.60 -3.30
C VAL A 169 -5.54 15.83 -2.55
N ARG A 170 -4.41 15.95 -3.24
CA ARG A 170 -3.09 16.24 -2.66
C ARG A 170 -3.09 17.56 -1.90
N ARG A 171 -3.65 18.62 -2.49
CA ARG A 171 -3.78 19.94 -1.87
C ARG A 171 -4.58 19.87 -0.55
N VAL A 172 -5.71 19.17 -0.56
CA VAL A 172 -6.56 19.03 0.63
C VAL A 172 -5.86 18.23 1.73
N TYR A 173 -5.18 17.13 1.40
CA TYR A 173 -4.44 16.35 2.41
C TYR A 173 -3.24 17.10 2.95
N LYS A 174 -2.51 17.82 2.10
CA LYS A 174 -1.40 18.69 2.55
C LYS A 174 -1.89 19.76 3.53
N MET A 175 -2.98 20.45 3.20
CA MET A 175 -3.56 21.47 4.09
C MET A 175 -3.94 20.88 5.46
N LYS A 176 -4.56 19.70 5.47
CA LYS A 176 -4.91 19.01 6.73
C LYS A 176 -3.69 18.59 7.52
N TRP A 177 -2.67 18.11 6.83
CA TRP A 177 -1.40 17.74 7.44
C TRP A 177 -0.72 18.95 8.06
N ASP A 178 -0.59 20.05 7.33
CA ASP A 178 0.06 21.28 7.81
C ASP A 178 -0.64 21.79 9.06
N ALA A 179 -1.95 21.94 9.06
CA ALA A 179 -2.73 22.38 10.22
C ALA A 179 -2.55 21.47 11.45
N MET A 180 -2.55 20.15 11.24
CA MET A 180 -2.32 19.18 12.32
C MET A 180 -0.88 19.30 12.84
N TYR A 181 0.10 19.38 11.96
CA TYR A 181 1.51 19.44 12.34
C TYR A 181 1.88 20.75 13.05
N GLU A 182 1.37 21.89 12.60
CA GLU A 182 1.51 23.19 13.30
C GLU A 182 0.93 23.11 14.71
N THR A 183 -0.27 22.54 14.86
CA THR A 183 -0.90 22.34 16.18
C THR A 183 -0.06 21.41 17.05
N PHE A 184 0.46 20.32 16.47
CA PHE A 184 1.34 19.39 17.18
C PHE A 184 2.60 20.11 17.68
N GLN A 185 3.26 20.90 16.84
CA GLN A 185 4.47 21.66 17.21
C GLN A 185 4.19 22.65 18.36
N GLN A 186 3.01 23.23 18.40
CA GLN A 186 2.65 24.22 19.42
C GLN A 186 2.31 23.58 20.78
N TYR A 187 1.68 22.40 20.80
CA TYR A 187 1.07 21.86 22.02
C TYR A 187 1.63 20.50 22.46
N ALA A 188 2.37 19.78 21.62
CA ALA A 188 2.88 18.48 21.99
C ALA A 188 4.06 18.57 22.96
N SER A 189 4.15 17.61 23.85
CA SER A 189 5.32 17.43 24.72
C SER A 189 6.56 17.11 23.89
N SER A 190 7.73 17.62 24.30
CA SER A 190 9.03 17.28 23.70
C SER A 190 9.38 15.78 23.76
N LYS A 191 8.64 15.00 24.54
CA LYS A 191 8.79 13.54 24.63
C LYS A 191 8.04 12.79 23.52
N VAL A 192 7.19 13.47 22.74
CA VAL A 192 6.41 12.88 21.65
C VAL A 192 7.04 13.23 20.33
N HIS A 193 7.36 12.23 19.54
CA HIS A 193 7.89 12.38 18.19
C HIS A 193 6.83 11.99 17.17
N ILE A 194 6.71 12.75 16.07
CA ILE A 194 5.81 12.48 14.99
C ILE A 194 6.58 12.25 13.70
N THR A 195 6.23 11.22 12.94
CA THR A 195 6.74 11.07 11.57
C THR A 195 6.19 12.17 10.68
N VAL A 196 7.06 12.76 9.83
CA VAL A 196 6.65 13.75 8.83
C VAL A 196 6.46 13.05 7.49
N PRO A 197 5.23 12.68 7.11
CA PRO A 197 4.98 11.99 5.87
C PRO A 197 5.06 12.95 4.67
N THR A 198 5.44 12.43 3.52
CA THR A 198 5.43 13.16 2.24
C THR A 198 4.15 12.95 1.44
N GLY A 199 3.15 12.31 2.04
CA GLY A 199 1.86 11.98 1.44
C GLY A 199 1.01 11.07 2.31
N GLY A 200 -0.05 10.54 1.75
CA GLY A 200 -0.95 9.62 2.43
C GLY A 200 -1.87 10.28 3.44
N MET A 201 -2.29 9.52 4.44
CA MET A 201 -3.35 9.91 5.38
C MET A 201 -2.96 9.64 6.85
N PHE A 202 -1.74 9.18 7.12
CA PHE A 202 -1.32 8.74 8.44
C PHE A 202 -0.14 9.54 8.95
N ALA A 203 -0.17 9.80 10.25
CA ALA A 203 0.96 10.27 11.02
C ALA A 203 1.18 9.31 12.19
N TRP A 204 2.41 8.93 12.43
CA TRP A 204 2.78 8.02 13.51
C TRP A 204 3.46 8.79 14.63
N MET A 205 2.95 8.60 15.85
CA MET A 205 3.53 9.23 17.04
C MET A 205 4.16 8.18 17.94
N THR A 206 5.33 8.48 18.48
CA THR A 206 6.05 7.67 19.46
C THR A 206 6.39 8.49 20.70
N MET A 207 6.47 7.83 21.86
CA MET A 207 6.83 8.41 23.15
C MET A 207 8.05 7.70 23.71
#